data_02ad0e87688b11bf57aa59a637c983cf
#
_entry.id   02ad0e87688b11bf57aa59a637c983cf
#
_cell.length_a   1.000
_cell.length_b   1.000
_cell.length_c   1.000
_cell.angle_alpha   90.00
_cell.angle_beta   90.00
_cell.angle_gamma   90.00
#
_symmetry.space_group_name_H-M   'P 1'
#
loop_
_entity.id
_entity.type
_entity.pdbx_description
1 polymer ?
#
loop_
_entity_poly.entity_id
_entity_poly.type
_entity_poly.pdbx_seq_one_letter_code
_entity_poly.pdbx_strand_id
1 'polypeptide(L)'
;MTTAERIVDALLSPEEHGTSWAGETVYHGTGRKHAGSIGQGVDIHKSLGYFGYAFYVADDPKLAKSNYADFADDEPVILMFRIAPTARIADAREENELYAAFSRISQRGRGLSDPGMPAQMVAAGVDGIYDRSMGGLAIYNPKVLIALGEWLPGT
;
A
#
# COMPACT_ATOMS: atom_id res chain seq x y z
N MET A 1 -9.68 11.15 19.37
CA MET A 1 -9.12 11.01 18.01
C MET A 1 -8.26 9.75 17.95
N THR A 2 -8.50 8.88 16.99
CA THR A 2 -7.71 7.66 16.79
C THR A 2 -6.33 8.00 16.22
N THR A 3 -5.40 7.05 16.29
CA THR A 3 -4.08 7.20 15.64
C THR A 3 -4.25 7.46 14.14
N ALA A 4 -5.13 6.73 13.47
CA ALA A 4 -5.42 6.93 12.06
C ALA A 4 -5.93 8.35 11.76
N GLU A 5 -6.87 8.87 12.55
CA GLU A 5 -7.36 10.23 12.37
C GLU A 5 -6.27 11.28 12.54
N ARG A 6 -5.35 11.08 13.49
CA ARG A 6 -4.20 11.99 13.67
C ARG A 6 -3.26 11.95 12.47
N ILE A 7 -3.02 10.76 11.90
CA ILE A 7 -2.20 10.62 10.70
C ILE A 7 -2.84 11.35 9.54
N VAL A 8 -4.14 11.16 9.31
CA VAL A 8 -4.86 11.81 8.22
C VAL A 8 -4.81 13.33 8.37
N ASP A 9 -5.13 13.85 9.56
CA ASP A 9 -5.14 15.29 9.80
C ASP A 9 -3.76 15.94 9.64
N ALA A 10 -2.71 15.26 10.10
CA ALA A 10 -1.39 15.87 10.16
C ALA A 10 -0.57 15.68 8.87
N LEU A 11 -0.72 14.55 8.20
CA LEU A 11 0.18 14.15 7.12
C LEU A 11 -0.46 14.08 5.75
N LEU A 12 -1.76 13.85 5.68
CA LEU A 12 -2.45 13.61 4.42
C LEU A 12 -3.35 14.77 4.06
N SER A 13 -3.51 15.03 2.77
CA SER A 13 -4.38 16.10 2.29
C SER A 13 -5.75 15.54 1.93
N PRO A 14 -6.83 15.92 2.64
CA PRO A 14 -8.18 15.45 2.31
C PRO A 14 -8.64 15.83 0.90
N GLU A 15 -8.21 16.97 0.39
CA GLU A 15 -8.57 17.42 -0.97
C GLU A 15 -7.88 16.58 -2.05
N GLU A 16 -6.76 16.00 -1.71
CA GLU A 16 -5.96 15.13 -2.60
C GLU A 16 -6.29 13.66 -2.41
N HIS A 17 -7.18 13.32 -1.48
CA HIS A 17 -7.76 11.99 -1.36
C HIS A 17 -8.60 11.71 -2.60
N GLY A 18 -7.99 11.78 -3.71
CA GLY A 18 -8.75 11.68 -4.89
C GLY A 18 -8.92 10.26 -5.36
N THR A 19 -9.72 10.18 -6.37
CA THR A 19 -9.83 9.04 -7.23
C THR A 19 -8.79 9.12 -8.34
N SER A 20 -7.70 9.89 -8.15
CA SER A 20 -6.64 10.07 -9.14
C SER A 20 -5.95 8.75 -9.51
N TRP A 21 -5.97 7.79 -8.60
CA TRP A 21 -5.46 6.44 -8.85
C TRP A 21 -6.50 5.51 -9.47
N ALA A 22 -7.72 5.94 -9.67
CA ALA A 22 -8.79 5.13 -10.24
C ALA A 22 -8.40 4.60 -11.63
N GLY A 23 -8.48 3.29 -11.81
CA GLY A 23 -8.12 2.64 -13.06
C GLY A 23 -6.63 2.45 -13.30
N GLU A 24 -5.78 2.99 -12.45
CA GLU A 24 -4.33 2.82 -12.56
C GLU A 24 -3.90 1.40 -12.22
N THR A 25 -2.86 0.93 -12.91
CA THR A 25 -2.27 -0.39 -12.64
C THR A 25 -1.12 -0.25 -11.65
N VAL A 26 -1.10 -1.14 -10.68
CA VAL A 26 -0.02 -1.23 -9.68
C VAL A 26 0.51 -2.65 -9.62
N TYR A 27 1.70 -2.82 -9.04
CA TYR A 27 2.45 -4.07 -9.13
C TYR A 27 2.92 -4.51 -7.76
N HIS A 28 2.79 -5.81 -7.49
CA HIS A 28 3.26 -6.42 -6.25
C HIS A 28 4.28 -7.49 -6.55
N GLY A 29 5.50 -7.30 -6.02
CA GLY A 29 6.58 -8.26 -6.14
C GLY A 29 6.54 -9.29 -5.02
N THR A 30 6.66 -10.57 -5.36
CA THR A 30 6.60 -11.67 -4.39
C THR A 30 7.29 -12.92 -4.96
N GLY A 31 7.26 -14.02 -4.21
CA GLY A 31 7.67 -15.33 -4.69
C GLY A 31 6.48 -16.16 -5.18
N ARG A 32 6.78 -17.20 -5.97
CA ARG A 32 5.75 -18.06 -6.59
C ARG A 32 4.77 -18.66 -5.58
N LYS A 33 5.26 -19.08 -4.43
CA LYS A 33 4.40 -19.67 -3.38
C LYS A 33 3.39 -18.68 -2.84
N HIS A 34 3.83 -17.46 -2.56
CA HIS A 34 2.96 -16.40 -2.05
C HIS A 34 2.00 -15.87 -3.11
N ALA A 35 2.42 -15.86 -4.38
CA ALA A 35 1.57 -15.45 -5.48
C ALA A 35 0.29 -16.27 -5.56
N GLY A 36 0.38 -17.59 -5.33
CA GLY A 36 -0.79 -18.46 -5.29
C GLY A 36 -1.78 -18.11 -4.17
N SER A 37 -1.26 -17.80 -2.99
CA SER A 37 -2.09 -17.37 -1.85
C SER A 37 -2.76 -16.04 -2.10
N ILE A 38 -2.03 -15.08 -2.68
CA ILE A 38 -2.54 -13.74 -3.01
C ILE A 38 -3.67 -13.84 -4.05
N GLY A 39 -3.57 -14.76 -4.99
CA GLY A 39 -4.63 -15.03 -5.98
C GLY A 39 -5.96 -15.49 -5.37
N GLN A 40 -5.93 -16.03 -4.15
CA GLN A 40 -7.12 -16.44 -3.41
C GLN A 40 -7.66 -15.33 -2.50
N GLY A 41 -6.90 -14.28 -2.26
CA GLY A 41 -7.29 -13.14 -1.45
C GLY A 41 -6.09 -12.45 -0.84
N VAL A 42 -6.11 -11.13 -0.87
CA VAL A 42 -5.05 -10.30 -0.27
C VAL A 42 -5.23 -10.24 1.24
N ASP A 43 -4.19 -10.62 1.98
CA ASP A 43 -4.14 -10.49 3.44
C ASP A 43 -3.15 -9.38 3.80
N ILE A 44 -3.68 -8.23 4.24
CA ILE A 44 -2.87 -7.07 4.57
C ILE A 44 -2.03 -7.27 5.83
N HIS A 45 -2.37 -8.21 6.69
CA HIS A 45 -1.66 -8.45 7.96
C HIS A 45 -0.41 -9.33 7.81
N LYS A 46 -0.09 -9.77 6.61
CA LYS A 46 1.13 -10.55 6.34
C LYS A 46 2.36 -9.68 6.15
N SER A 47 2.19 -8.39 5.91
CA SER A 47 3.31 -7.50 5.62
C SER A 47 3.27 -6.27 6.52
N LEU A 48 4.28 -6.13 7.36
CA LEU A 48 4.49 -4.96 8.21
C LEU A 48 5.62 -4.13 7.60
N GLY A 49 5.27 -3.00 7.02
CA GLY A 49 6.23 -2.12 6.36
C GLY A 49 6.25 -0.71 6.96
N TYR A 50 6.71 0.26 6.18
CA TYR A 50 6.92 1.64 6.63
C TYR A 50 5.64 2.34 7.10
N PHE A 51 4.47 1.93 6.59
CA PHE A 51 3.19 2.52 6.96
C PHE A 51 2.29 1.53 7.71
N GLY A 52 2.90 0.60 8.43
CA GLY A 52 2.20 -0.41 9.21
C GLY A 52 1.78 -1.62 8.37
N TYR A 53 0.80 -2.35 8.86
CA TYR A 53 0.25 -3.48 8.12
C TYR A 53 -0.51 -2.98 6.90
N ALA A 54 -0.10 -3.42 5.73
CA ALA A 54 -0.69 -3.05 4.46
C ALA A 54 -0.26 -4.03 3.37
N PHE A 55 -0.93 -3.98 2.24
CA PHE A 55 -0.45 -4.64 1.03
C PHE A 55 0.35 -3.62 0.23
N TYR A 56 1.65 -3.85 0.09
CA TYR A 56 2.57 -2.90 -0.54
C TYR A 56 2.69 -3.20 -2.03
N VAL A 57 2.43 -2.18 -2.84
CA VAL A 57 2.54 -2.25 -4.29
C VAL A 57 3.38 -1.08 -4.80
N ALA A 58 3.80 -1.14 -6.05
CA ALA A 58 4.56 -0.09 -6.70
C ALA A 58 3.84 0.38 -7.97
N ASP A 59 4.11 1.61 -8.36
CA ASP A 59 3.57 2.18 -9.60
C ASP A 59 4.34 1.72 -10.85
N ASP A 60 5.47 1.05 -10.66
CA ASP A 60 6.35 0.55 -11.73
C ASP A 60 6.71 -0.92 -11.46
N PRO A 61 6.56 -1.82 -12.45
CA PRO A 61 6.91 -3.23 -12.26
C PRO A 61 8.39 -3.44 -11.94
N LYS A 62 9.27 -2.57 -12.39
CA LYS A 62 10.71 -2.65 -12.08
C LYS A 62 10.98 -2.41 -10.60
N LEU A 63 10.25 -1.48 -9.98
CA LEU A 63 10.34 -1.24 -8.54
C LEU A 63 9.80 -2.42 -7.74
N ALA A 64 8.69 -3.01 -8.16
CA ALA A 64 8.15 -4.20 -7.53
C ALA A 64 9.14 -5.37 -7.60
N LYS A 65 9.85 -5.50 -8.73
CA LYS A 65 10.88 -6.52 -8.90
C LYS A 65 12.07 -6.27 -7.96
N SER A 66 12.69 -5.09 -8.04
CA SER A 66 13.93 -4.80 -7.31
C SER A 66 13.71 -4.68 -5.80
N ASN A 67 12.57 -4.17 -5.35
CA ASN A 67 12.33 -3.94 -3.94
C ASN A 67 11.72 -5.15 -3.21
N TYR A 68 11.07 -6.06 -3.93
CA TYR A 68 10.34 -7.17 -3.32
C TYR A 68 10.61 -8.52 -3.98
N ALA A 69 10.33 -8.67 -5.27
CA ALA A 69 10.38 -9.96 -5.95
C ALA A 69 11.79 -10.57 -5.94
N ASP A 70 12.83 -9.76 -6.12
CA ASP A 70 14.21 -10.22 -6.15
C ASP A 70 14.69 -10.74 -4.78
N PHE A 71 13.99 -10.43 -3.70
CA PHE A 71 14.29 -10.92 -2.35
C PHE A 71 13.53 -12.19 -1.99
N ALA A 72 12.68 -12.70 -2.87
CA ALA A 72 11.93 -13.92 -2.62
C ALA A 72 12.89 -15.14 -2.59
N ASP A 73 12.56 -16.10 -1.73
CA ASP A 73 13.37 -17.35 -1.60
C ASP A 73 13.13 -18.30 -2.77
N ASP A 74 12.05 -18.14 -3.49
CA ASP A 74 11.68 -18.95 -4.64
C ASP A 74 11.60 -18.11 -5.91
N GLU A 75 10.92 -18.59 -6.95
CA GLU A 75 10.82 -17.89 -8.23
C GLU A 75 10.17 -16.50 -8.05
N PRO A 76 10.84 -15.41 -8.47
CA PRO A 76 10.26 -14.07 -8.40
C PRO A 76 9.04 -13.94 -9.30
N VAL A 77 7.98 -13.31 -8.78
CA VAL A 77 6.73 -13.07 -9.49
C VAL A 77 6.30 -11.62 -9.25
N ILE A 78 5.78 -10.99 -10.29
CA ILE A 78 5.16 -9.67 -10.18
C ILE A 78 3.69 -9.81 -10.53
N LEU A 79 2.83 -9.48 -9.59
CA LEU A 79 1.39 -9.50 -9.77
C LEU A 79 0.90 -8.10 -10.12
N MET A 80 -0.08 -8.03 -11.02
CA MET A 80 -0.70 -6.77 -11.43
C MET A 80 -2.08 -6.64 -10.80
N PHE A 81 -2.38 -5.42 -10.38
CA PHE A 81 -3.71 -5.05 -9.89
C PHE A 81 -4.12 -3.73 -10.51
N ARG A 82 -5.43 -3.57 -10.72
CA ARG A 82 -6.02 -2.29 -11.06
C ARG A 82 -6.66 -1.70 -9.82
N ILE A 83 -6.47 -0.41 -9.62
CA ILE A 83 -7.11 0.32 -8.53
C ILE A 83 -8.57 0.58 -8.91
N ALA A 84 -9.49 0.19 -8.04
CA ALA A 84 -10.92 0.39 -8.26
C ALA A 84 -11.28 1.87 -8.35
N PRO A 85 -12.33 2.24 -9.12
CA PRO A 85 -12.73 3.64 -9.27
C PRO A 85 -13.13 4.34 -7.96
N THR A 86 -13.55 3.57 -6.97
CA THR A 86 -13.99 4.09 -5.67
C THR A 86 -12.87 4.25 -4.66
N ALA A 87 -11.65 3.83 -4.99
CA ALA A 87 -10.51 3.86 -4.08
C ALA A 87 -10.13 5.29 -3.73
N ARG A 88 -9.80 5.50 -2.46
CA ARG A 88 -9.32 6.77 -1.94
C ARG A 88 -7.87 6.61 -1.52
N ILE A 89 -6.96 6.97 -2.42
CA ILE A 89 -5.53 6.91 -2.18
C ILE A 89 -5.07 8.33 -1.83
N ALA A 90 -4.50 8.48 -0.66
CA ALA A 90 -4.06 9.77 -0.16
C ALA A 90 -2.61 10.04 -0.54
N ASP A 91 -2.32 11.28 -0.93
CA ASP A 91 -0.95 11.77 -1.09
C ASP A 91 -0.47 12.40 0.22
N ALA A 92 0.84 12.41 0.42
CA ALA A 92 1.45 13.11 1.54
C ALA A 92 1.45 14.61 1.31
N ARG A 93 1.23 15.38 2.39
CA ARG A 93 1.37 16.85 2.35
C ARG A 93 2.82 17.26 2.13
N GLU A 94 3.75 16.53 2.77
CA GLU A 94 5.18 16.75 2.64
C GLU A 94 5.87 15.41 2.37
N GLU A 95 6.39 15.24 1.17
CA GLU A 95 6.89 13.96 0.70
C GLU A 95 8.15 13.48 1.45
N ASN A 96 9.06 14.41 1.76
CA ASN A 96 10.39 14.05 2.26
C ASN A 96 10.41 13.56 3.70
N GLU A 97 9.35 13.77 4.46
CA GLU A 97 9.28 13.40 5.88
C GLU A 97 8.11 12.49 6.23
N LEU A 98 7.40 12.00 5.24
CA LEU A 98 6.19 11.22 5.48
C LEU A 98 6.43 10.03 6.40
N TYR A 99 7.45 9.23 6.10
CA TYR A 99 7.76 8.04 6.89
C TYR A 99 8.10 8.38 8.35
N ALA A 100 8.97 9.36 8.55
CA ALA A 100 9.37 9.74 9.91
C ALA A 100 8.21 10.31 10.71
N ALA A 101 7.39 11.15 10.09
CA ALA A 101 6.21 11.72 10.73
C ALA A 101 5.15 10.65 11.02
N PHE A 102 4.93 9.74 10.10
CA PHE A 102 4.03 8.61 10.29
C PHE A 102 4.45 7.76 11.48
N SER A 103 5.75 7.42 11.57
CA SER A 103 6.30 6.65 12.69
C SER A 103 6.10 7.34 14.03
N ARG A 104 6.34 8.66 14.09
CA ARG A 104 6.15 9.42 15.34
C ARG A 104 4.70 9.38 15.82
N ILE A 105 3.76 9.58 14.91
CA ILE A 105 2.34 9.61 15.27
C ILE A 105 1.85 8.21 15.64
N SER A 106 2.24 7.20 14.87
CA SER A 106 1.80 5.83 15.12
C SER A 106 2.38 5.25 16.40
N GLN A 107 3.59 5.61 16.80
CA GLN A 107 4.21 5.13 18.03
C GLN A 107 3.46 5.57 19.29
N ARG A 108 2.76 6.71 19.25
CA ARG A 108 1.96 7.19 20.39
C ARG A 108 0.71 6.35 20.62
N GLY A 109 0.28 5.54 19.63
CA GLY A 109 -0.93 4.74 19.71
C GLY A 109 -0.70 3.26 19.43
N ARG A 110 0.33 2.62 19.93
CA ARG A 110 0.79 1.25 19.71
C ARG A 110 1.74 1.08 18.54
N GLY A 111 2.03 2.14 17.81
CA GLY A 111 2.98 2.10 16.73
C GLY A 111 2.48 1.41 15.46
N LEU A 112 3.43 1.17 14.57
CA LEU A 112 3.18 0.57 13.27
C LEU A 112 2.66 -0.87 13.37
N SER A 113 2.91 -1.54 14.48
CA SER A 113 2.51 -2.95 14.68
C SER A 113 1.06 -3.13 15.16
N ASP A 114 0.28 -2.05 15.27
CA ASP A 114 -1.14 -2.18 15.62
C ASP A 114 -1.91 -2.83 14.46
N PRO A 115 -2.42 -4.06 14.63
CA PRO A 115 -3.17 -4.74 13.57
C PRO A 115 -4.53 -4.09 13.27
N GLY A 116 -5.03 -3.25 14.16
CA GLY A 116 -6.28 -2.52 13.98
C GLY A 116 -6.14 -1.23 13.17
N MET A 117 -4.92 -0.75 12.95
CA MET A 117 -4.70 0.52 12.27
C MET A 117 -5.22 0.54 10.83
N PRO A 118 -5.04 -0.49 10.00
CA PRO A 118 -5.57 -0.48 8.64
C PRO A 118 -7.09 -0.25 8.58
N ALA A 119 -7.85 -0.91 9.44
CA ALA A 119 -9.30 -0.71 9.50
C ALA A 119 -9.66 0.71 9.93
N GLN A 120 -8.89 1.30 10.85
CA GLN A 120 -9.07 2.69 11.27
C GLN A 120 -8.77 3.66 10.13
N MET A 121 -7.75 3.41 9.32
CA MET A 121 -7.42 4.23 8.14
C MET A 121 -8.57 4.21 7.13
N VAL A 122 -9.10 3.03 6.84
CA VAL A 122 -10.25 2.89 5.93
C VAL A 122 -11.47 3.63 6.49
N ALA A 123 -11.73 3.50 7.79
CA ALA A 123 -12.85 4.21 8.45
C ALA A 123 -12.66 5.74 8.39
N ALA A 124 -11.43 6.22 8.38
CA ALA A 124 -11.11 7.65 8.24
C ALA A 124 -11.13 8.13 6.78
N GLY A 125 -11.49 7.27 5.83
CA GLY A 125 -11.62 7.61 4.42
C GLY A 125 -10.37 7.41 3.58
N VAL A 126 -9.40 6.63 4.08
CA VAL A 126 -8.13 6.37 3.40
C VAL A 126 -7.99 4.88 3.12
N ASP A 127 -8.11 4.48 1.86
CA ASP A 127 -7.93 3.09 1.42
C ASP A 127 -6.45 2.74 1.24
N GLY A 128 -5.61 3.74 1.00
CA GLY A 128 -4.17 3.57 0.86
C GLY A 128 -3.44 4.91 0.85
N ILE A 129 -2.12 4.83 0.92
CA ILE A 129 -1.22 6.00 0.89
C ILE A 129 -0.22 5.81 -0.24
N TYR A 130 -0.03 6.86 -1.05
CA TYR A 130 1.03 6.91 -2.04
C TYR A 130 2.23 7.67 -1.49
N ASP A 131 3.40 7.03 -1.52
CA ASP A 131 4.69 7.67 -1.23
C ASP A 131 5.41 7.94 -2.55
N ARG A 132 5.31 9.17 -3.01
CA ARG A 132 5.87 9.59 -4.30
C ARG A 132 7.39 9.47 -4.33
N SER A 133 8.06 9.69 -3.21
CA SER A 133 9.51 9.62 -3.15
C SER A 133 10.05 8.21 -3.41
N MET A 134 9.26 7.19 -3.12
CA MET A 134 9.64 5.79 -3.31
C MET A 134 8.87 5.10 -4.44
N GLY A 135 7.86 5.75 -5.01
CA GLY A 135 7.01 5.14 -6.05
C GLY A 135 6.15 3.99 -5.51
N GLY A 136 5.93 3.94 -4.21
CA GLY A 136 5.22 2.85 -3.55
C GLY A 136 3.88 3.28 -2.97
N LEU A 137 2.96 2.32 -2.89
CA LEU A 137 1.67 2.50 -2.24
C LEU A 137 1.51 1.46 -1.14
N ALA A 138 0.97 1.91 -0.01
CA ALA A 138 0.51 1.04 1.07
C ALA A 138 -1.01 0.95 0.99
N ILE A 139 -1.54 -0.23 0.68
CA ILE A 139 -2.98 -0.44 0.52
C ILE A 139 -3.53 -1.07 1.80
N TYR A 140 -4.41 -0.33 2.48
CA TYR A 140 -5.08 -0.80 3.70
C TYR A 140 -6.37 -1.55 3.42
N ASN A 141 -7.05 -1.22 2.32
CA ASN A 141 -8.31 -1.84 1.94
C ASN A 141 -8.11 -2.71 0.69
N PRO A 142 -7.99 -4.04 0.84
CA PRO A 142 -7.75 -4.92 -0.31
C PRO A 142 -8.93 -4.97 -1.29
N LYS A 143 -10.11 -4.52 -0.89
CA LYS A 143 -11.30 -4.48 -1.76
C LYS A 143 -11.17 -3.50 -2.92
N VAL A 144 -10.22 -2.54 -2.83
CA VAL A 144 -9.97 -1.58 -3.91
C VAL A 144 -9.00 -2.13 -4.96
N LEU A 145 -8.51 -3.35 -4.80
CA LEU A 145 -7.59 -3.99 -5.74
C LEU A 145 -8.33 -5.01 -6.59
N ILE A 146 -8.21 -4.87 -7.91
CA ILE A 146 -8.77 -5.81 -8.88
C ILE A 146 -7.62 -6.58 -9.50
N ALA A 147 -7.56 -7.89 -9.28
CA ALA A 147 -6.48 -8.72 -9.79
C ALA A 147 -6.51 -8.80 -11.30
N LEU A 148 -5.37 -8.55 -11.94
CA LEU A 148 -5.21 -8.62 -13.41
C LEU A 148 -4.34 -9.80 -13.84
N GLY A 149 -3.69 -10.49 -12.90
CA GLY A 149 -2.80 -11.59 -13.20
C GLY A 149 -1.34 -11.24 -13.01
N GLU A 150 -0.47 -12.02 -13.63
CA GLU A 150 0.98 -11.86 -13.52
C GLU A 150 1.51 -10.95 -14.62
N TRP A 151 2.40 -10.02 -14.24
CA TRP A 151 3.13 -9.21 -15.21
C TRP A 151 4.31 -10.02 -15.75
N LEU A 152 4.45 -10.04 -17.09
CA LEU A 152 5.54 -10.72 -17.78
C LEU A 152 6.41 -9.67 -18.50
N PRO A 153 7.75 -9.75 -18.36
CA PRO A 153 8.65 -8.84 -19.07
C PRO A 153 8.43 -8.90 -20.58
N GLY A 154 8.41 -7.74 -21.23
CA GLY A 154 8.22 -7.63 -22.66
C GLY A 154 6.77 -7.49 -23.12
N THR A 155 5.81 -7.46 -22.19
CA THR A 155 4.41 -7.20 -22.53
C THR A 155 4.03 -5.73 -22.41
#